data_595102e40bfb57ca63e1869c2d99a031
#
_entry.id   595102e40bfb57ca63e1869c2d99a031
#
_cell.length_a   1.000
_cell.length_b   1.000
_cell.length_c   1.000
_cell.angle_alpha   90.00
_cell.angle_beta   90.00
_cell.angle_gamma   90.00
#
_symmetry.space_group_name_H-M   'P 1'
#
loop_
_entity.id
_entity.type
_entity.pdbx_description
1 polymer ?
#
loop_
_entity_poly.entity_id
_entity_poly.type
_entity_poly.pdbx_seq_one_letter_code
_entity_poly.pdbx_strand_id
1 'polypeptide(L)'
;MKKYTYLIFCLLFVALVIAIPELHPQTCHLDGDTLTMLAAGPAFAPLKWNVGQNNMGGYKGRLLFVPFDAPNTVPTVPDPGKAADNEALVTAAGTFAFPAEGTYKQPIYLYSTDATVDYKAEQQGEADGISYKQTLSFFFPGNTPEMHAFNALVKNTAGYYVFEDSDRRQMIMGQPGLYASTAPSFNGGKARSDRRGTTYTATADSNYSAIFLETPIDMEVIGGLKPAPTPPIE
;
A
#
# COMPACT_ATOMS: atom_id res chain seq x y z
N MET A 1 -44.55 6.22 -65.44
CA MET A 1 -43.11 6.57 -65.21
C MET A 1 -42.72 6.76 -63.78
N LYS A 2 -43.55 7.26 -62.86
CA LYS A 2 -43.16 7.47 -61.45
C LYS A 2 -42.90 6.19 -60.63
N LYS A 3 -43.50 5.04 -60.97
CA LYS A 3 -43.31 3.77 -60.20
C LYS A 3 -41.95 3.11 -60.41
N TYR A 4 -41.33 3.29 -61.54
CA TYR A 4 -40.01 2.70 -61.82
C TYR A 4 -38.87 3.53 -61.26
N THR A 5 -39.06 4.83 -61.05
CA THR A 5 -38.06 5.72 -60.46
C THR A 5 -37.76 5.34 -59.01
N TYR A 6 -38.78 4.95 -58.24
CA TYR A 6 -38.58 4.51 -56.83
C TYR A 6 -37.89 3.17 -56.75
N LEU A 7 -38.19 2.23 -57.67
CA LEU A 7 -37.57 0.91 -57.70
C LEU A 7 -36.07 1.02 -58.02
N ILE A 8 -35.68 1.87 -58.95
CA ILE A 8 -34.28 2.13 -59.32
C ILE A 8 -33.54 2.81 -58.16
N PHE A 9 -34.19 3.71 -57.41
CA PHE A 9 -33.59 4.39 -56.25
C PHE A 9 -33.38 3.42 -55.08
N CYS A 10 -34.31 2.53 -54.82
CA CYS A 10 -34.16 1.48 -53.81
C CYS A 10 -33.05 0.47 -54.16
N LEU A 11 -32.96 0.06 -55.43
CA LEU A 11 -31.90 -0.85 -55.88
C LEU A 11 -30.52 -0.19 -55.85
N LEU A 12 -30.40 1.09 -56.16
CA LEU A 12 -29.16 1.86 -56.03
C LEU A 12 -28.76 2.04 -54.55
N PHE A 13 -29.71 2.24 -53.65
CA PHE A 13 -29.46 2.38 -52.24
C PHE A 13 -28.99 1.05 -51.62
N VAL A 14 -29.58 -0.08 -52.00
CA VAL A 14 -29.17 -1.41 -51.58
C VAL A 14 -27.78 -1.74 -52.13
N ALA A 15 -27.49 -1.39 -53.41
CA ALA A 15 -26.17 -1.60 -53.98
C ALA A 15 -25.10 -0.73 -53.31
N LEU A 16 -25.43 0.50 -52.88
CA LEU A 16 -24.52 1.38 -52.18
C LEU A 16 -24.19 0.88 -50.79
N VAL A 17 -25.16 0.30 -50.07
CA VAL A 17 -24.95 -0.29 -48.73
C VAL A 17 -24.06 -1.55 -48.79
N ILE A 18 -24.14 -2.32 -49.90
CA ILE A 18 -23.30 -3.51 -50.10
C ILE A 18 -21.87 -3.14 -50.55
N ALA A 19 -21.70 -1.98 -51.18
CA ALA A 19 -20.42 -1.54 -51.75
C ALA A 19 -19.49 -0.80 -50.78
N ILE A 20 -19.96 -0.46 -49.57
CA ILE A 20 -19.12 0.15 -48.54
C ILE A 20 -18.70 -0.94 -47.56
N PRO A 21 -17.46 -1.47 -47.63
CA PRO A 21 -16.98 -2.50 -46.71
C PRO A 21 -16.90 -2.03 -45.25
N GLU A 22 -16.94 -0.72 -45.02
CA GLU A 22 -16.87 -0.12 -43.70
C GLU A 22 -18.21 -0.04 -42.94
N LEU A 23 -19.34 -0.37 -43.62
CA LEU A 23 -20.68 -0.38 -43.01
C LEU A 23 -21.17 -1.79 -42.59
N HIS A 24 -20.31 -2.77 -42.64
CA HIS A 24 -20.58 -4.01 -41.94
C HIS A 24 -20.57 -3.64 -40.45
N PRO A 25 -21.62 -3.99 -39.68
CA PRO A 25 -21.50 -3.92 -38.23
C PRO A 25 -20.26 -4.72 -37.89
N GLN A 26 -19.21 -4.04 -37.46
CA GLN A 26 -18.11 -4.69 -36.77
C GLN A 26 -18.80 -5.44 -35.66
N THR A 27 -19.02 -6.74 -35.83
CA THR A 27 -19.15 -7.61 -34.70
C THR A 27 -17.89 -7.35 -33.90
N CYS A 28 -18.03 -6.62 -32.79
CA CYS A 28 -16.99 -6.55 -31.78
C CYS A 28 -16.69 -8.00 -31.44
N HIS A 29 -15.72 -8.58 -32.12
CA HIS A 29 -15.04 -9.75 -31.63
C HIS A 29 -14.33 -9.25 -30.38
N LEU A 30 -15.04 -9.30 -29.25
CA LEU A 30 -14.39 -9.31 -27.96
C LEU A 30 -13.57 -10.61 -27.98
N ASP A 31 -12.29 -10.47 -28.29
CA ASP A 31 -11.35 -11.56 -28.18
C ASP A 31 -11.57 -12.17 -26.80
N GLY A 32 -11.68 -13.50 -26.73
CA GLY A 32 -11.95 -14.20 -25.48
C GLY A 32 -10.97 -13.82 -24.36
N ASP A 33 -9.76 -13.38 -24.72
CA ASP A 33 -8.75 -12.84 -23.81
C ASP A 33 -9.17 -11.49 -23.15
N THR A 34 -9.91 -10.62 -23.86
CA THR A 34 -10.40 -9.37 -23.27
C THR A 34 -11.54 -9.60 -22.27
N LEU A 35 -12.37 -10.61 -22.52
CA LEU A 35 -13.42 -11.04 -21.59
C LEU A 35 -12.82 -11.75 -20.37
N THR A 36 -11.75 -12.55 -20.54
CA THR A 36 -11.02 -13.16 -19.44
C THR A 36 -10.29 -12.14 -18.58
N MET A 37 -9.74 -11.05 -19.16
CA MET A 37 -9.09 -9.97 -18.42
C MET A 37 -10.09 -9.19 -17.55
N LEU A 38 -11.32 -8.98 -18.02
CA LEU A 38 -12.38 -8.34 -17.21
C LEU A 38 -12.97 -9.29 -16.14
N ALA A 39 -12.85 -10.61 -16.33
CA ALA A 39 -13.32 -11.61 -15.39
C ALA A 39 -12.24 -12.06 -14.38
N ALA A 40 -10.97 -11.67 -14.58
CA ALA A 40 -9.84 -12.12 -13.77
C ALA A 40 -9.56 -11.25 -12.54
N GLY A 41 -10.33 -10.20 -12.29
CA GLY A 41 -10.22 -9.42 -11.06
C GLY A 41 -10.70 -10.23 -9.85
N PRO A 42 -10.14 -10.02 -8.66
CA PRO A 42 -10.55 -10.72 -7.46
C PRO A 42 -12.03 -10.45 -7.17
N ALA A 43 -12.81 -11.52 -7.03
CA ALA A 43 -14.22 -11.46 -6.70
C ALA A 43 -14.41 -11.25 -5.19
N PHE A 44 -15.55 -10.65 -4.80
CA PHE A 44 -15.88 -10.56 -3.38
C PHE A 44 -15.95 -11.96 -2.76
N ALA A 45 -15.07 -12.21 -1.77
CA ALA A 45 -15.11 -13.44 -0.98
C ALA A 45 -16.00 -13.24 0.26
N PRO A 46 -16.73 -14.28 0.70
CA PRO A 46 -17.51 -14.20 1.93
C PRO A 46 -16.57 -14.06 3.14
N LEU A 47 -16.81 -13.03 3.96
CA LEU A 47 -16.13 -12.87 5.24
C LEU A 47 -16.80 -13.78 6.28
N LYS A 48 -16.17 -14.92 6.57
CA LYS A 48 -16.68 -15.90 7.52
C LYS A 48 -15.88 -15.84 8.82
N TRP A 49 -16.61 -15.96 9.93
CA TRP A 49 -15.98 -16.21 11.22
C TRP A 49 -15.63 -17.70 11.35
N ASN A 50 -14.36 -17.99 11.62
CA ASN A 50 -13.93 -19.35 11.86
C ASN A 50 -13.87 -19.60 13.37
N VAL A 51 -14.39 -20.73 13.81
CA VAL A 51 -14.31 -21.15 15.22
C VAL A 51 -12.85 -21.33 15.60
N GLY A 52 -12.44 -20.67 16.69
CA GLY A 52 -11.03 -20.68 17.13
C GLY A 52 -10.13 -19.65 16.45
N GLN A 53 -10.67 -18.76 15.59
CA GLN A 53 -9.93 -17.65 15.02
C GLN A 53 -9.44 -16.72 16.15
N ASN A 54 -8.15 -16.44 16.15
CA ASN A 54 -7.55 -15.47 17.06
C ASN A 54 -7.59 -14.08 16.42
N ASN A 55 -8.17 -13.11 17.13
CA ASN A 55 -8.26 -11.71 16.69
C ASN A 55 -7.75 -10.80 17.83
N MET A 56 -6.54 -11.04 18.27
CA MET A 56 -5.93 -10.19 19.29
C MET A 56 -5.59 -8.83 18.65
N GLY A 57 -6.17 -7.77 19.19
CA GLY A 57 -5.86 -6.40 18.78
C GLY A 57 -4.47 -5.96 19.23
N GLY A 58 -3.98 -4.88 18.60
CA GLY A 58 -2.74 -4.22 18.95
C GLY A 58 -1.59 -4.49 17.97
N TYR A 59 -0.56 -3.68 18.12
CA TYR A 59 0.65 -3.71 17.31
C TYR A 59 1.87 -3.82 18.22
N LYS A 60 2.93 -4.44 17.72
CA LYS A 60 4.20 -4.51 18.46
C LYS A 60 4.87 -3.14 18.52
N GLY A 61 5.57 -2.87 19.61
CA GLY A 61 6.31 -1.62 19.84
C GLY A 61 7.59 -1.49 19.01
N ARG A 62 7.63 -2.11 17.83
CA ARG A 62 8.79 -2.10 16.92
C ARG A 62 8.32 -1.70 15.53
N LEU A 63 8.95 -0.66 15.00
CA LEU A 63 8.63 -0.13 13.68
C LEU A 63 9.91 0.08 12.89
N LEU A 64 9.79 0.11 11.57
CA LEU A 64 10.86 0.54 10.68
C LEU A 64 10.39 1.78 9.91
N PHE A 65 11.27 2.75 9.80
CA PHE A 65 11.10 3.89 8.91
C PHE A 65 12.09 3.78 7.75
N VAL A 66 11.59 3.98 6.54
CA VAL A 66 12.38 3.97 5.31
C VAL A 66 12.15 5.31 4.61
N PRO A 67 13.14 6.22 4.58
CA PRO A 67 13.04 7.44 3.78
C PRO A 67 12.75 7.11 2.31
N PHE A 68 11.96 7.94 1.65
CA PHE A 68 11.47 7.64 0.30
C PHE A 68 12.57 7.46 -0.75
N ASP A 69 13.71 8.12 -0.56
CA ASP A 69 14.87 8.14 -1.45
C ASP A 69 15.99 7.16 -1.05
N ALA A 70 15.81 6.44 0.07
CA ALA A 70 16.85 5.56 0.60
C ALA A 70 16.96 4.21 -0.13
N PRO A 71 15.87 3.52 -0.49
CA PRO A 71 15.96 2.21 -1.11
C PRO A 71 16.13 2.29 -2.63
N ASN A 72 16.92 1.37 -3.19
CA ASN A 72 17.01 1.15 -4.63
C ASN A 72 15.75 0.46 -5.18
N THR A 73 15.13 -0.38 -4.36
CA THR A 73 13.90 -1.11 -4.72
C THR A 73 12.97 -1.09 -3.51
N VAL A 74 11.69 -0.93 -3.78
CA VAL A 74 10.61 -0.98 -2.79
C VAL A 74 9.66 -2.13 -3.13
N PRO A 75 8.95 -2.69 -2.15
CA PRO A 75 7.90 -3.67 -2.42
C PRO A 75 6.88 -3.14 -3.42
N THR A 76 6.50 -3.99 -4.37
CA THR A 76 5.52 -3.63 -5.40
C THR A 76 4.13 -3.62 -4.79
N VAL A 77 3.46 -2.48 -4.87
CA VAL A 77 2.07 -2.33 -4.40
C VAL A 77 1.15 -3.19 -5.28
N PRO A 78 0.16 -3.88 -4.69
CA PRO A 78 -0.81 -4.66 -5.45
C PRO A 78 -1.52 -3.83 -6.53
N ASP A 79 -1.84 -4.48 -7.64
CA ASP A 79 -2.66 -3.91 -8.71
C ASP A 79 -3.98 -4.69 -8.76
N PRO A 80 -5.14 -4.06 -8.48
CA PRO A 80 -6.43 -4.75 -8.49
C PRO A 80 -6.76 -5.44 -9.82
N GLY A 81 -6.26 -4.89 -10.93
CA GLY A 81 -6.46 -5.45 -12.27
C GLY A 81 -5.60 -6.68 -12.58
N LYS A 82 -4.59 -6.97 -11.75
CA LYS A 82 -3.63 -8.06 -11.96
C LYS A 82 -3.56 -9.06 -10.81
N ALA A 83 -4.27 -8.80 -9.71
CA ALA A 83 -4.27 -9.68 -8.56
C ALA A 83 -4.91 -11.03 -8.91
N ALA A 84 -4.19 -12.12 -8.65
CA ALA A 84 -4.66 -13.48 -8.95
C ALA A 84 -5.78 -13.92 -8.00
N ASP A 85 -5.75 -13.45 -6.77
CA ASP A 85 -6.72 -13.76 -5.72
C ASP A 85 -6.87 -12.59 -4.71
N ASN A 86 -7.70 -12.77 -3.70
CA ASN A 86 -7.96 -11.74 -2.70
C ASN A 86 -6.77 -11.46 -1.76
N GLU A 87 -5.87 -12.41 -1.57
CA GLU A 87 -4.66 -12.22 -0.78
C GLU A 87 -3.65 -11.38 -1.57
N ALA A 88 -3.44 -11.70 -2.84
CA ALA A 88 -2.58 -10.92 -3.74
C ALA A 88 -3.07 -9.47 -3.91
N LEU A 89 -4.38 -9.21 -3.75
CA LEU A 89 -4.95 -7.87 -3.81
C LEU A 89 -4.43 -6.94 -2.72
N VAL A 90 -4.04 -7.45 -1.56
CA VAL A 90 -3.62 -6.67 -0.39
C VAL A 90 -2.19 -6.97 0.05
N THR A 91 -1.44 -7.74 -0.74
CA THR A 91 -0.06 -8.15 -0.41
C THR A 91 0.93 -7.48 -1.37
N ALA A 92 1.87 -6.73 -0.82
CA ALA A 92 2.97 -6.14 -1.59
C ALA A 92 4.07 -7.18 -1.81
N ALA A 93 4.38 -7.43 -3.07
CA ALA A 93 5.39 -8.40 -3.48
C ALA A 93 6.81 -7.84 -3.39
N GLY A 94 7.75 -8.70 -3.02
CA GLY A 94 9.17 -8.34 -2.91
C GLY A 94 9.56 -7.71 -1.58
N THR A 95 10.74 -7.09 -1.55
CA THR A 95 11.32 -6.51 -0.34
C THR A 95 12.03 -5.19 -0.64
N PHE A 96 12.38 -4.44 0.41
CA PHE A 96 13.25 -3.28 0.27
C PHE A 96 14.69 -3.72 -0.02
N ALA A 97 15.31 -3.16 -1.06
CA ALA A 97 16.74 -3.28 -1.31
C ALA A 97 17.42 -1.92 -1.14
N PHE A 98 18.52 -1.89 -0.41
CA PHE A 98 19.29 -0.70 -0.12
C PHE A 98 20.61 -0.70 -0.85
N PRO A 99 21.20 0.47 -1.13
CA PRO A 99 22.55 0.55 -1.69
C PRO A 99 23.57 0.01 -0.68
N ALA A 100 24.62 -0.65 -1.21
CA ALA A 100 25.73 -1.14 -0.38
C ALA A 100 26.53 0.00 0.27
N GLU A 101 26.55 1.16 -0.38
CA GLU A 101 27.21 2.37 0.10
C GLU A 101 26.22 3.53 0.15
N GLY A 102 26.43 4.47 1.06
CA GLY A 102 25.55 5.62 1.26
C GLY A 102 25.12 5.81 2.71
N THR A 103 24.27 6.79 2.94
CA THR A 103 23.80 7.16 4.28
C THR A 103 22.86 6.10 4.87
N TYR A 104 22.02 5.53 4.03
CA TYR A 104 21.03 4.52 4.46
C TYR A 104 21.30 3.19 3.75
N LYS A 105 21.78 2.21 4.53
CA LYS A 105 22.08 0.84 4.06
C LYS A 105 21.03 -0.17 4.49
N GLN A 106 20.11 0.25 5.32
CA GLN A 106 19.01 -0.57 5.87
C GLN A 106 17.90 0.35 6.39
N PRO A 107 16.70 -0.19 6.69
CA PRO A 107 15.64 0.56 7.36
C PRO A 107 16.10 1.13 8.70
N ILE A 108 15.51 2.25 9.09
CA ILE A 108 15.76 2.87 10.40
C ILE A 108 14.81 2.23 11.42
N TYR A 109 15.39 1.58 12.43
CA TYR A 109 14.62 0.99 13.51
C TYR A 109 14.07 2.07 14.46
N LEU A 110 12.79 1.95 14.79
CA LEU A 110 12.10 2.84 15.73
C LEU A 110 11.50 1.98 16.86
N TYR A 111 11.90 2.28 18.07
CA TYR A 111 11.25 1.74 19.26
C TYR A 111 9.99 2.54 19.57
N SER A 112 8.95 1.86 19.99
CA SER A 112 7.76 2.47 20.60
C SER A 112 7.42 1.77 21.90
N THR A 113 6.88 2.52 22.84
CA THR A 113 6.38 1.91 24.07
C THR A 113 5.22 0.96 23.76
N ASP A 114 5.19 -0.19 24.41
CA ASP A 114 4.11 -1.16 24.23
C ASP A 114 2.73 -0.53 24.44
N ALA A 115 1.75 -1.01 23.66
CA ALA A 115 0.39 -0.53 23.64
C ALA A 115 0.23 0.96 23.25
N THR A 116 1.20 1.55 22.53
CA THR A 116 1.11 2.92 22.04
C THR A 116 1.14 3.03 20.53
N VAL A 117 1.36 1.93 19.83
CA VAL A 117 1.24 1.87 18.38
C VAL A 117 -0.24 1.68 18.04
N ASP A 118 -0.77 2.60 17.26
CA ASP A 118 -2.16 2.60 16.79
C ASP A 118 -2.17 2.89 15.28
N TYR A 119 -2.80 2.03 14.53
CA TYR A 119 -2.98 2.19 13.09
C TYR A 119 -4.46 2.24 12.75
N LYS A 120 -4.82 3.21 11.94
CA LYS A 120 -6.18 3.43 11.45
C LYS A 120 -6.16 3.71 9.96
N ALA A 121 -7.15 3.19 9.27
CA ALA A 121 -7.42 3.51 7.87
C ALA A 121 -8.88 3.95 7.74
N GLU A 122 -9.09 5.21 7.47
CA GLU A 122 -10.41 5.80 7.34
C GLU A 122 -10.71 6.08 5.87
N GLN A 123 -11.89 5.71 5.42
CA GLN A 123 -12.34 6.00 4.06
C GLN A 123 -12.52 7.51 3.89
N GLN A 124 -12.03 8.04 2.79
CA GLN A 124 -12.16 9.45 2.41
C GLN A 124 -12.50 9.59 0.93
N GLY A 125 -12.94 10.78 0.51
CA GLY A 125 -13.28 11.11 -0.86
C GLY A 125 -14.76 11.05 -1.16
N GLU A 126 -15.13 11.55 -2.34
CA GLU A 126 -16.49 11.54 -2.86
C GLU A 126 -16.71 10.32 -3.75
N ALA A 127 -17.94 10.12 -4.22
CA ALA A 127 -18.29 9.05 -5.15
C ALA A 127 -17.33 9.04 -6.34
N ASP A 128 -16.93 7.85 -6.79
CA ASP A 128 -15.98 7.60 -7.88
C ASP A 128 -14.50 8.00 -7.61
N GLY A 129 -14.21 8.59 -6.43
CA GLY A 129 -12.87 8.99 -5.99
C GLY A 129 -12.53 8.54 -4.57
N ILE A 130 -13.08 7.41 -4.13
CA ILE A 130 -12.90 6.91 -2.76
C ILE A 130 -11.49 6.35 -2.58
N SER A 131 -10.84 6.78 -1.50
CA SER A 131 -9.52 6.31 -1.06
C SER A 131 -9.50 6.13 0.45
N TYR A 132 -8.36 5.74 1.01
CA TYR A 132 -8.16 5.61 2.44
C TYR A 132 -7.10 6.59 2.93
N LYS A 133 -7.40 7.28 4.02
CA LYS A 133 -6.41 7.99 4.82
C LYS A 133 -5.91 7.04 5.90
N GLN A 134 -4.65 6.67 5.79
CA GLN A 134 -3.96 5.86 6.78
C GLN A 134 -3.31 6.76 7.82
N THR A 135 -3.44 6.42 9.09
CA THR A 135 -2.83 7.13 10.21
C THR A 135 -2.15 6.14 11.13
N LEU A 136 -0.86 6.31 11.35
CA LEU A 136 -0.05 5.52 12.27
C LEU A 136 0.44 6.43 13.38
N SER A 137 0.08 6.11 14.63
CA SER A 137 0.54 6.84 15.81
C SER A 137 1.39 5.95 16.70
N PHE A 138 2.50 6.47 17.23
CA PHE A 138 3.35 5.75 18.16
C PHE A 138 4.10 6.71 19.08
N PHE A 139 4.58 6.20 20.22
CA PHE A 139 5.23 7.03 21.25
C PHE A 139 6.64 6.54 21.55
N PHE A 140 7.61 7.43 21.41
CA PHE A 140 8.99 7.21 21.83
C PHE A 140 9.26 7.93 23.17
N PRO A 141 9.67 7.21 24.24
CA PRO A 141 9.93 7.79 25.54
C PRO A 141 11.30 8.46 25.61
N GLY A 142 11.39 9.50 26.42
CA GLY A 142 12.66 10.12 26.75
C GLY A 142 12.80 11.55 26.25
N ASN A 143 14.04 12.06 26.35
CA ASN A 143 14.43 13.40 25.92
C ASN A 143 15.93 13.36 25.63
N THR A 144 16.29 12.80 24.47
CA THR A 144 17.69 12.65 24.06
C THR A 144 17.97 13.50 22.82
N PRO A 145 19.23 13.92 22.62
CA PRO A 145 19.61 14.67 21.43
C PRO A 145 19.30 13.91 20.13
N GLU A 146 19.45 12.60 20.12
CA GLU A 146 19.18 11.74 18.97
C GLU A 146 17.71 11.76 18.58
N MET A 147 16.80 11.70 19.59
CA MET A 147 15.36 11.83 19.37
C MET A 147 15.01 13.18 18.75
N HIS A 148 15.58 14.27 19.27
CA HIS A 148 15.32 15.60 18.72
C HIS A 148 15.94 15.80 17.34
N ALA A 149 17.09 15.19 17.05
CA ALA A 149 17.66 15.15 15.70
C ALA A 149 16.71 14.39 14.74
N PHE A 150 16.20 13.25 15.14
CA PHE A 150 15.21 12.52 14.36
C PHE A 150 13.95 13.35 14.12
N ASN A 151 13.41 14.02 15.15
CA ASN A 151 12.26 14.93 15.01
C ASN A 151 12.53 16.05 14.00
N ALA A 152 13.74 16.62 14.01
CA ALA A 152 14.11 17.69 13.08
C ALA A 152 14.17 17.23 11.63
N LEU A 153 14.55 15.98 11.40
CA LEU A 153 14.66 15.40 10.06
C LEU A 153 13.31 14.87 9.57
N VAL A 154 12.61 14.07 10.38
CA VAL A 154 11.41 13.35 9.94
C VAL A 154 10.23 14.26 9.59
N LYS A 155 10.14 15.46 10.21
CA LYS A 155 9.08 16.43 9.90
C LYS A 155 9.04 16.89 8.44
N ASN A 156 10.16 16.79 7.73
CA ASN A 156 10.29 17.19 6.33
C ASN A 156 10.71 16.04 5.41
N THR A 157 10.82 14.82 5.96
CA THR A 157 11.21 13.63 5.20
C THR A 157 10.03 12.67 5.17
N ALA A 158 9.44 12.52 3.99
CA ALA A 158 8.43 11.50 3.77
C ALA A 158 9.08 10.12 3.58
N GLY A 159 8.32 9.05 3.78
CA GLY A 159 8.87 7.72 3.63
C GLY A 159 7.82 6.62 3.78
N TYR A 160 8.30 5.43 4.09
CA TYR A 160 7.49 4.26 4.35
C TYR A 160 7.62 3.85 5.82
N TYR A 161 6.56 3.36 6.39
CA TYR A 161 6.58 2.71 7.70
C TYR A 161 6.26 1.24 7.55
N VAL A 162 7.04 0.39 8.23
CA VAL A 162 6.75 -1.04 8.37
C VAL A 162 6.53 -1.32 9.85
N PHE A 163 5.44 -1.98 10.16
CA PHE A 163 5.04 -2.31 11.53
C PHE A 163 4.36 -3.69 11.56
N GLU A 164 4.32 -4.31 12.73
CA GLU A 164 3.87 -5.68 12.90
C GLU A 164 2.66 -5.73 13.84
N ASP A 165 1.62 -6.46 13.42
CA ASP A 165 0.47 -6.73 14.27
C ASP A 165 0.75 -7.81 15.33
N SER A 166 -0.21 -8.04 16.22
CA SER A 166 -0.09 -9.08 17.26
C SER A 166 -0.04 -10.51 16.69
N ASP A 167 -0.54 -10.71 15.47
CA ASP A 167 -0.54 -11.99 14.76
C ASP A 167 0.72 -12.21 13.91
N ARG A 168 1.74 -11.35 14.08
CA ARG A 168 3.04 -11.37 13.37
C ARG A 168 2.98 -11.09 11.89
N ARG A 169 1.91 -10.47 11.41
CA ARG A 169 1.83 -9.99 10.03
C ARG A 169 2.41 -8.59 9.96
N GLN A 170 3.29 -8.39 8.99
CA GLN A 170 3.88 -7.08 8.76
C GLN A 170 3.08 -6.31 7.71
N MET A 171 2.83 -5.05 8.04
CA MET A 171 2.13 -4.12 7.16
C MET A 171 3.06 -2.98 6.76
N ILE A 172 2.83 -2.45 5.57
CA ILE A 172 3.51 -1.27 5.05
C ILE A 172 2.51 -0.12 4.92
N MET A 173 2.93 1.05 5.37
CA MET A 173 2.22 2.32 5.17
C MET A 173 3.07 3.22 4.29
N GLY A 174 2.42 3.84 3.30
CA GLY A 174 3.07 4.59 2.23
C GLY A 174 3.31 3.72 1.00
N GLN A 175 3.27 4.35 -0.15
CA GLN A 175 3.51 3.72 -1.45
C GLN A 175 4.24 4.71 -2.37
N PRO A 176 4.87 4.27 -3.47
CA PRO A 176 5.53 5.18 -4.40
C PRO A 176 4.60 6.29 -4.87
N GLY A 177 5.01 7.56 -4.65
CA GLY A 177 4.21 8.73 -4.97
C GLY A 177 3.20 9.17 -3.89
N LEU A 178 2.84 8.29 -2.94
CA LEU A 178 1.95 8.58 -1.81
C LEU A 178 2.65 8.18 -0.50
N TYR A 179 3.74 8.88 -0.21
CA TYR A 179 4.57 8.59 0.96
C TYR A 179 3.92 9.06 2.25
N ALA A 180 4.26 8.39 3.34
CA ALA A 180 3.83 8.82 4.67
C ALA A 180 4.60 10.07 5.10
N SER A 181 3.88 11.09 5.55
CA SER A 181 4.42 12.28 6.21
C SER A 181 4.24 12.18 7.71
N THR A 182 5.22 12.64 8.48
CA THR A 182 5.25 12.46 9.94
C THR A 182 5.26 13.77 10.67
N ALA A 183 4.36 13.91 11.64
CA ALA A 183 4.27 15.04 12.56
C ALA A 183 4.76 14.61 13.96
N PRO A 184 5.97 14.99 14.38
CA PRO A 184 6.45 14.76 15.75
C PRO A 184 5.87 15.78 16.71
N SER A 185 5.39 15.33 17.88
CA SER A 185 4.90 16.17 18.97
C SER A 185 5.61 15.81 20.26
N PHE A 186 6.54 16.65 20.71
CA PHE A 186 7.27 16.45 21.96
C PHE A 186 6.52 17.00 23.15
N ASN A 187 6.43 16.21 24.22
CA ASN A 187 5.92 16.62 25.51
C ASN A 187 6.98 16.40 26.60
N GLY A 188 7.41 17.48 27.26
CA GLY A 188 8.41 17.43 28.34
C GLY A 188 7.88 16.94 29.68
N GLY A 189 6.55 16.86 29.86
CA GLY A 189 5.88 16.62 31.14
C GLY A 189 5.91 17.87 32.06
N LYS A 190 4.92 18.04 32.91
CA LYS A 190 4.85 19.12 33.93
C LYS A 190 5.30 18.62 35.29
N ALA A 191 4.94 17.40 35.64
CA ALA A 191 5.28 16.77 36.90
C ALA A 191 6.24 15.57 36.68
N ARG A 192 6.87 15.10 37.77
CA ARG A 192 7.76 13.95 37.73
C ARG A 192 7.06 12.64 37.36
N SER A 193 5.74 12.57 37.59
CA SER A 193 4.87 11.45 37.22
C SER A 193 4.43 11.47 35.77
N ASP A 194 4.62 12.59 35.07
CA ASP A 194 4.13 12.74 33.70
C ASP A 194 5.02 11.97 32.71
N ARG A 195 4.39 11.43 31.71
CA ARG A 195 5.06 10.77 30.61
C ARG A 195 5.78 11.80 29.74
N ARG A 196 7.10 11.61 29.57
CA ARG A 196 7.93 12.48 28.73
C ARG A 196 8.39 11.73 27.48
N GLY A 197 8.28 12.36 26.34
CA GLY A 197 8.71 11.78 25.06
C GLY A 197 8.04 12.46 23.87
N THR A 198 8.19 11.84 22.71
CA THR A 198 7.59 12.31 21.45
C THR A 198 6.50 11.36 20.98
N THR A 199 5.32 11.89 20.70
CA THR A 199 4.30 11.19 19.93
C THR A 199 4.51 11.53 18.47
N TYR A 200 4.62 10.50 17.65
CA TYR A 200 4.70 10.60 16.19
C TYR A 200 3.34 10.24 15.61
N THR A 201 2.88 11.06 14.69
CA THR A 201 1.68 10.75 13.89
C THR A 201 2.08 10.81 12.44
N ALA A 202 2.13 9.65 11.82
CA ALA A 202 2.38 9.52 10.38
C ALA A 202 1.04 9.39 9.64
N THR A 203 0.91 10.06 8.51
CA THR A 203 -0.29 10.00 7.65
C THR A 203 0.11 9.75 6.21
N ALA A 204 -0.64 8.91 5.53
CA ALA A 204 -0.50 8.63 4.10
C ALA A 204 -1.86 8.41 3.46
N ASP A 205 -1.97 8.73 2.19
CA ASP A 205 -3.13 8.35 1.38
C ASP A 205 -2.85 7.02 0.67
N SER A 206 -3.87 6.19 0.54
CA SER A 206 -3.74 4.87 -0.08
C SER A 206 -5.05 4.44 -0.73
N ASN A 207 -4.96 3.60 -1.75
CA ASN A 207 -6.13 2.91 -2.31
C ASN A 207 -6.57 1.70 -1.47
N TYR A 208 -5.78 1.35 -0.45
CA TYR A 208 -5.98 0.16 0.39
C TYR A 208 -6.10 0.54 1.86
N SER A 209 -6.97 -0.14 2.59
CA SER A 209 -7.05 0.02 4.04
C SER A 209 -5.82 -0.52 4.76
N ALA A 210 -5.20 -1.57 4.24
CA ALA A 210 -3.94 -2.15 4.72
C ALA A 210 -3.23 -2.87 3.57
N ILE A 211 -1.90 -2.85 3.58
CA ILE A 211 -1.06 -3.60 2.65
C ILE A 211 -0.10 -4.43 3.49
N PHE A 212 -0.11 -5.75 3.27
CA PHE A 212 0.78 -6.69 3.94
C PHE A 212 2.06 -6.90 3.13
N LEU A 213 3.16 -7.21 3.81
CA LEU A 213 4.40 -7.60 3.14
C LEU A 213 4.40 -9.11 2.90
N GLU A 214 4.67 -9.52 1.66
CA GLU A 214 4.89 -10.92 1.29
C GLU A 214 6.12 -11.50 2.00
N THR A 215 7.20 -10.72 2.02
CA THR A 215 8.46 -11.10 2.66
C THR A 215 8.67 -10.28 3.93
N PRO A 216 8.46 -10.87 5.11
CA PRO A 216 8.67 -10.17 6.37
C PRO A 216 10.14 -9.78 6.60
N ILE A 217 10.35 -8.61 7.20
CA ILE A 217 11.67 -8.10 7.57
C ILE A 217 11.93 -8.44 9.04
N ASP A 218 13.09 -9.00 9.37
CA ASP A 218 13.47 -9.25 10.78
C ASP A 218 13.82 -7.93 11.48
N MET A 219 12.81 -7.34 12.15
CA MET A 219 12.97 -6.08 12.87
C MET A 219 13.93 -6.19 14.06
N GLU A 220 14.14 -7.39 14.61
CA GLU A 220 15.05 -7.62 15.74
C GLU A 220 16.51 -7.54 15.26
N VAL A 221 16.79 -8.04 14.08
CA VAL A 221 18.12 -7.94 13.47
C VAL A 221 18.42 -6.48 13.10
N ILE A 222 17.48 -5.80 12.46
CA ILE A 222 17.64 -4.38 12.11
C ILE A 222 17.83 -3.51 13.34
N GLY A 223 17.10 -3.78 14.42
CA GLY A 223 17.24 -3.07 15.71
C GLY A 223 18.48 -3.44 16.51
N GLY A 224 19.31 -4.38 16.04
CA GLY A 224 20.49 -4.85 16.76
C GLY A 224 20.16 -5.67 18.03
N LEU A 225 18.91 -6.13 18.15
CA LEU A 225 18.44 -6.93 19.30
C LEU A 225 18.80 -8.42 19.14
N LYS A 226 19.11 -8.82 17.92
CA LYS A 226 19.51 -10.17 17.52
C LYS A 226 20.70 -10.10 16.58
N PRO A 227 21.67 -11.02 16.67
CA PRO A 227 22.72 -11.08 15.66
C PRO A 227 22.13 -11.44 14.29
N ALA A 228 22.70 -10.87 13.23
CA ALA A 228 22.34 -11.26 11.87
C ALA A 228 22.60 -12.78 11.65
N PRO A 229 21.75 -13.49 10.92
CA PRO A 229 22.00 -14.89 10.60
C PRO A 229 23.34 -15.02 9.87
N THR A 230 24.16 -15.96 10.34
CA THR A 230 25.45 -16.25 9.68
C THR A 230 25.15 -16.85 8.30
N PRO A 231 25.75 -16.31 7.22
CA PRO A 231 25.57 -16.92 5.90
C PRO A 231 26.08 -18.38 5.94
N PRO A 232 25.45 -19.31 5.22
CA PRO A 232 25.93 -20.67 5.11
C PRO A 232 27.36 -20.66 4.58
N ILE A 233 28.23 -21.43 5.20
CA ILE A 233 29.61 -21.62 4.74
C ILE A 233 29.51 -22.46 3.46
N GLU A 234 29.88 -21.89 2.32
CA GLU A 234 29.98 -22.60 1.03
C GLU A 234 31.16 -23.56 1.01
#